data_b27ea0353f8265a8ac9af4a221a806c9
#
_entry.id   b27ea0353f8265a8ac9af4a221a806c9
#
_cell.length_a   1.000
_cell.length_b   1.000
_cell.length_c   1.000
_cell.angle_alpha   90.00
_cell.angle_beta   90.00
_cell.angle_gamma   90.00
#
_symmetry.space_group_name_H-M   'P 1'
#
loop_
_entity.id
_entity.type
_entity.pdbx_description
1 polymer ?
#
loop_
_entity_poly.entity_id
_entity_poly.type
_entity_poly.pdbx_seq_one_letter_code
_entity_poly.pdbx_strand_id
1 'polypeptide(L)' 'MKFRATDIEWDTDGEDVDLPSEDIVEADSADEVADALSDKHGFCIKSLSVEKI' A
#
# COMPACT_ATOMS: atom_id res chain seq x y z
N MET A 1 6.54 4.04 -13.32
CA MET A 1 7.50 3.11 -12.67
C MET A 1 6.75 2.13 -11.81
N LYS A 2 7.21 0.91 -11.74
CA LYS A 2 6.59 -0.10 -10.89
C LYS A 2 7.32 -0.19 -9.57
N PHE A 3 6.54 -0.31 -8.51
CA PHE A 3 7.05 -0.45 -7.14
C PHE A 3 6.40 -1.66 -6.48
N ARG A 4 7.17 -2.32 -5.64
CA ARG A 4 6.67 -3.39 -4.80
C ARG A 4 6.52 -2.84 -3.38
N ALA A 5 5.32 -2.93 -2.84
CA ALA A 5 5.05 -2.57 -1.45
C ALA A 5 4.99 -3.84 -0.63
N THR A 6 5.71 -3.88 0.48
CA THR A 6 5.76 -5.05 1.38
C THR A 6 5.54 -4.59 2.81
N ASP A 7 5.26 -5.54 3.68
CA ASP A 7 5.04 -5.28 5.12
C ASP A 7 4.02 -4.17 5.33
N ILE A 8 2.94 -4.20 4.54
CA ILE A 8 1.91 -3.17 4.61
C ILE A 8 1.10 -3.32 5.89
N GLU A 9 1.07 -2.27 6.70
CA GLU A 9 0.19 -2.18 7.85
C GLU A 9 -0.96 -1.26 7.52
N TRP A 10 -2.15 -1.81 7.43
CA TRP A 10 -3.35 -1.07 7.09
C TRP A 10 -4.01 -0.50 8.33
N ASP A 11 -4.55 0.70 8.20
CA ASP A 11 -5.38 1.30 9.24
C ASP A 11 -6.83 0.98 8.90
N THR A 12 -7.33 -0.10 9.46
CA THR A 12 -8.69 -0.57 9.17
C THR A 12 -9.70 -0.10 10.19
N ASP A 13 -9.27 0.72 11.14
CA ASP A 13 -10.12 1.29 12.17
C ASP A 13 -10.91 0.22 12.97
N GLY A 14 -10.24 -0.92 13.20
CA GLY A 14 -10.83 -2.02 13.94
C GLY A 14 -11.69 -2.97 13.13
N GLU A 15 -11.83 -2.73 11.84
CA GLU A 15 -12.57 -3.63 10.96
C GLU A 15 -11.76 -4.87 10.64
N ASP A 16 -12.43 -6.00 10.59
CA ASP A 16 -11.80 -7.27 10.23
C ASP A 16 -11.92 -7.47 8.72
N VAL A 17 -10.93 -6.95 7.99
CA VAL A 17 -10.89 -7.04 6.54
C VAL A 17 -9.65 -7.78 6.09
N ASP A 18 -9.78 -8.50 4.99
CA ASP A 18 -8.68 -9.26 4.41
C ASP A 18 -7.99 -8.41 3.36
N LEU A 19 -6.86 -7.78 3.76
CA LEU A 19 -6.08 -6.92 2.88
C LEU A 19 -4.70 -7.53 2.65
N PRO A 20 -4.12 -7.33 1.46
CA PRO A 20 -2.81 -7.90 1.17
C PRO A 20 -1.71 -7.24 1.98
N SER A 21 -0.71 -8.02 2.40
CA SER A 21 0.47 -7.48 3.05
C SER A 21 1.52 -6.99 2.06
N GLU A 22 1.36 -7.31 0.77
CA GLU A 22 2.23 -6.84 -0.29
C GLU A 22 1.46 -6.70 -1.59
N ASP A 23 1.89 -5.77 -2.43
CA ASP A 23 1.27 -5.52 -3.71
C ASP A 23 2.28 -4.82 -4.63
N ILE A 24 2.00 -4.85 -5.92
CA ILE A 24 2.81 -4.15 -6.91
C ILE A 24 1.92 -3.06 -7.49
N VAL A 25 2.41 -1.83 -7.49
CA VAL A 25 1.66 -0.69 -8.03
C VAL A 25 2.53 0.11 -8.97
N GLU A 26 1.88 0.77 -9.90
CA GLU A 26 2.54 1.72 -10.78
C GLU A 26 2.34 3.13 -10.25
N ALA A 27 3.43 3.87 -10.09
CA ALA A 27 3.40 5.23 -9.57
C ALA A 27 4.60 6.00 -10.12
N ASP A 28 4.55 7.32 -10.04
CA ASP A 28 5.65 8.16 -10.52
C ASP A 28 6.79 8.23 -9.50
N SER A 29 6.48 8.03 -8.25
CA SER A 29 7.47 8.04 -7.17
C SER A 29 7.03 7.11 -6.04
N ALA A 30 7.99 6.77 -5.16
CA ALA A 30 7.71 5.93 -4.01
C ALA A 30 6.68 6.56 -3.08
N ASP A 31 6.67 7.88 -2.99
CA ASP A 31 5.73 8.60 -2.13
C ASP A 31 4.29 8.41 -2.56
N GLU A 32 4.06 8.14 -3.82
CA GLU A 32 2.71 7.96 -4.35
C GLU A 32 2.18 6.53 -4.19
N VAL A 33 3.04 5.59 -3.82
CA VAL A 33 2.65 4.18 -3.70
C VAL A 33 1.61 4.00 -2.61
N ALA A 34 1.81 4.61 -1.45
CA ALA A 34 0.87 4.51 -0.34
C ALA A 34 -0.50 5.07 -0.73
N ASP A 35 -0.51 6.22 -1.40
CA ASP A 35 -1.76 6.83 -1.87
C ASP A 35 -2.47 5.95 -2.89
N ALA A 36 -1.72 5.37 -3.81
CA ALA A 36 -2.29 4.47 -4.83
C ALA A 36 -2.93 3.25 -4.19
N LEU A 37 -2.27 2.64 -3.23
CA LEU A 37 -2.79 1.48 -2.52
C LEU A 37 -4.01 1.84 -1.66
N SER A 38 -3.94 2.96 -0.97
CA SER A 38 -5.04 3.45 -0.16
C SER A 38 -6.30 3.67 -1.00
N ASP A 39 -6.13 4.28 -2.16
CA ASP A 39 -7.23 4.53 -3.09
C ASP A 39 -7.81 3.24 -3.65
N LYS A 40 -6.93 2.28 -3.99
CA LYS A 40 -7.32 1.00 -4.56
C LYS A 40 -8.12 0.16 -3.59
N HIS A 41 -7.73 0.12 -2.33
CA HIS A 41 -8.35 -0.74 -1.32
C HIS A 41 -9.33 -0.02 -0.40
N GLY A 42 -9.32 1.31 -0.39
CA GLY A 42 -10.26 2.09 0.41
C GLY A 42 -9.88 2.24 1.87
N PHE A 43 -8.65 1.94 2.25
CA PHE A 43 -8.16 2.06 3.63
C PHE A 43 -6.86 2.83 3.66
N CYS A 44 -6.62 3.53 4.76
CA CYS A 44 -5.34 4.21 4.98
C CYS A 44 -4.25 3.21 5.32
N ILE A 45 -3.01 3.58 5.08
CA ILE A 45 -1.85 2.74 5.39
C ILE A 45 -1.09 3.39 6.54
N LYS A 46 -0.79 2.62 7.59
CA LYS A 46 0.02 3.09 8.72
C LYS A 46 1.50 3.06 8.39
N SER A 47 1.95 1.99 7.78
CA SER A 47 3.33 1.85 7.38
C SER A 47 3.46 0.81 6.28
N LEU A 48 4.53 0.90 5.52
CA LEU A 48 4.86 -0.07 4.49
C LEU A 48 6.32 0.12 4.10
N SER A 49 6.87 -0.89 3.43
CA SER A 49 8.15 -0.79 2.76
C SER A 49 7.91 -0.72 1.26
N VAL A 50 8.67 0.10 0.57
CA VAL A 50 8.53 0.29 -0.87
C VAL A 50 9.85 0.03 -1.55
N GLU A 51 9.82 -0.74 -2.62
CA GLU A 51 11.00 -1.12 -3.38
C GLU A 51 10.70 -0.88 -4.86
N LYS A 52 11.61 -0.22 -5.55
CA LYS A 52 11.49 -0.01 -6.98
C LYS A 52 11.89 -1.27 -7.73
N ILE A 53 11.04 -1.67 -8.64
CA ILE A 53 11.29 -2.85 -9.48
C ILE A 53 11.97 -2.43 -10.79
#